data_237e15e0c1ea3fe3f1bf551567372401
#
_entry.id   237e15e0c1ea3fe3f1bf551567372401
#
_cell.length_a   1.000
_cell.length_b   1.000
_cell.length_c   1.000
_cell.angle_alpha   90.00
_cell.angle_beta   90.00
_cell.angle_gamma   90.00
#
_symmetry.space_group_name_H-M   'P 1'
#
loop_
_entity.id
_entity.type
_entity.pdbx_description
1 polymer ?
#
loop_
_entity_poly.entity_id
_entity_poly.type
_entity_poly.pdbx_seq_one_letter_code
_entity_poly.pdbx_strand_id
1 'polypeptide(L)'
;MKCELIEKYLEPATKDVVGLFFECANICFPVFDEASFMNAYCTRKEEISPALLCNLYANSLIYWDNSPQLRSTRTPDIRYIWNQANEALHSELFLSPGISTVLAMLLNVCGRPSTSIFGNGGMVGTAVALSNALGLNRDPSQWNISAPEKGFRIRVWWLVVIHDRWCSLAYGTPLQIHRAQYDVPFPTMDYVLSSPGMPSHEAAASIFIAFTTLTEVLGQYLEYIYHVSSPVRKTINSLSDLLTNWEESLNTKTRHIIRRGTNLTTPGAANLRLAYLSVKLLLRRIALDLDDEQTKTSNIDDMNDSTSSSVSFKHVESVAEEIVHLVRELDEHQLRGFWIPVQAYSLTSATTFLLRSGLRRVKSHSVESGKNPPLDVAKEMIATLQSHRQEFGWDLGDDCLSKCGELVERIASLYKDGPGLSLNEEFSDSLQPFDIDTSILDDLFWDMPCMGNTFTL
;
A
#
# COMPACT_ATOMS: atom_id res chain seq x y z
N MET A 1 -0.20 11.58 -31.80
CA MET A 1 1.08 12.34 -31.65
C MET A 1 1.89 11.87 -30.44
N LYS A 2 1.46 12.00 -29.15
CA LYS A 2 2.28 11.56 -27.98
C LYS A 2 2.46 10.04 -27.93
N CYS A 3 1.40 9.29 -28.15
CA CYS A 3 1.43 7.84 -28.20
C CYS A 3 2.39 7.33 -29.31
N GLU A 4 2.31 7.89 -30.51
CA GLU A 4 3.21 7.57 -31.63
C GLU A 4 4.69 7.83 -31.32
N LEU A 5 4.98 8.90 -30.53
CA LEU A 5 6.35 9.17 -30.07
C LEU A 5 6.87 8.07 -29.16
N ILE A 6 6.05 7.62 -28.21
CA ILE A 6 6.39 6.51 -27.30
C ILE A 6 6.60 5.23 -28.12
N GLU A 7 5.67 4.91 -29.01
CA GLU A 7 5.74 3.69 -29.85
C GLU A 7 6.99 3.66 -30.72
N LYS A 8 7.28 4.76 -31.42
CA LYS A 8 8.50 4.88 -32.22
C LYS A 8 9.76 4.74 -31.37
N TYR A 9 9.72 5.23 -30.12
CA TYR A 9 10.84 5.09 -29.20
C TYR A 9 11.01 3.65 -28.68
N LEU A 10 9.91 2.90 -28.55
CA LEU A 10 9.90 1.52 -28.07
C LEU A 10 10.08 0.48 -29.18
N GLU A 11 10.01 0.88 -30.46
CA GLU A 11 10.19 -0.08 -31.57
C GLU A 11 11.54 -0.84 -31.49
N PRO A 12 11.54 -2.16 -31.76
CA PRO A 12 10.42 -3.00 -32.16
C PRO A 12 9.66 -3.65 -30.98
N ALA A 13 9.99 -3.33 -29.74
CA ALA A 13 9.53 -3.97 -28.51
C ALA A 13 8.10 -3.59 -28.08
N THR A 14 7.44 -2.69 -28.80
CA THR A 14 6.14 -2.12 -28.36
C THR A 14 5.08 -3.14 -27.98
N LYS A 15 4.96 -4.21 -28.79
CA LYS A 15 3.98 -5.29 -28.54
C LYS A 15 4.36 -6.13 -27.32
N ASP A 16 5.65 -6.41 -27.13
CA ASP A 16 6.15 -7.17 -25.99
C ASP A 16 5.93 -6.39 -24.69
N VAL A 17 6.10 -5.07 -24.72
CA VAL A 17 5.80 -4.17 -23.60
C VAL A 17 4.33 -4.24 -23.21
N VAL A 18 3.39 -4.27 -24.18
CA VAL A 18 1.97 -4.47 -23.87
C VAL A 18 1.72 -5.85 -23.26
N GLY A 19 2.39 -6.89 -23.74
CA GLY A 19 2.32 -8.25 -23.17
C GLY A 19 2.72 -8.26 -21.68
N LEU A 20 3.80 -7.59 -21.32
CA LEU A 20 4.26 -7.49 -19.93
C LEU A 20 3.19 -6.92 -18.99
N PHE A 21 2.38 -5.95 -19.45
CA PHE A 21 1.29 -5.42 -18.65
C PHE A 21 0.29 -6.51 -18.27
N PHE A 22 -0.11 -7.35 -19.23
CA PHE A 22 -1.08 -8.42 -18.98
C PHE A 22 -0.50 -9.52 -18.10
N GLU A 23 0.74 -9.90 -18.35
CA GLU A 23 1.43 -10.96 -17.60
C GLU A 23 1.73 -10.57 -16.15
N CYS A 24 2.11 -9.32 -15.89
CA CYS A 24 2.59 -8.90 -14.58
C CYS A 24 1.57 -8.09 -13.78
N ALA A 25 0.93 -7.08 -14.39
CA ALA A 25 0.05 -6.14 -13.70
C ALA A 25 -1.42 -6.56 -13.79
N ASN A 26 -1.94 -6.74 -15.00
CA ASN A 26 -3.38 -6.97 -15.20
C ASN A 26 -3.87 -8.27 -14.57
N ILE A 27 -3.03 -9.30 -14.48
CA ILE A 27 -3.38 -10.56 -13.80
C ILE A 27 -3.63 -10.35 -12.30
N CYS A 28 -2.88 -9.43 -11.65
CA CYS A 28 -3.02 -9.12 -10.24
C CYS A 28 -4.09 -8.06 -9.96
N PHE A 29 -4.26 -7.13 -10.91
CA PHE A 29 -5.10 -5.96 -10.82
C PHE A 29 -5.91 -5.81 -12.11
N PRO A 30 -7.02 -6.57 -12.28
CA PRO A 30 -7.68 -6.80 -13.56
C PRO A 30 -8.42 -5.55 -14.05
N VAL A 31 -7.72 -4.74 -14.83
CA VAL A 31 -8.27 -3.53 -15.47
C VAL A 31 -9.04 -3.92 -16.72
N PHE A 32 -8.42 -4.72 -17.60
CA PHE A 32 -8.94 -5.06 -18.91
C PHE A 32 -9.21 -6.56 -19.07
N ASP A 33 -10.13 -6.87 -19.97
CA ASP A 33 -10.16 -8.16 -20.65
C ASP A 33 -9.05 -8.19 -21.70
N GLU A 34 -8.07 -9.07 -21.50
CA GLU A 34 -6.88 -9.15 -22.34
C GLU A 34 -7.23 -9.41 -23.81
N ALA A 35 -8.11 -10.38 -24.08
CA ALA A 35 -8.46 -10.75 -25.45
C ALA A 35 -9.14 -9.61 -26.18
N SER A 36 -10.09 -8.92 -25.52
CA SER A 36 -10.80 -7.77 -26.09
C SER A 36 -9.86 -6.58 -26.31
N PHE A 37 -8.97 -6.31 -25.34
CA PHE A 37 -7.99 -5.22 -25.45
C PHE A 37 -7.00 -5.49 -26.59
N MET A 38 -6.41 -6.70 -26.67
CA MET A 38 -5.44 -7.05 -27.69
C MET A 38 -6.07 -7.06 -29.09
N ASN A 39 -7.34 -7.48 -29.20
CA ASN A 39 -8.07 -7.37 -30.46
C ASN A 39 -8.24 -5.88 -30.89
N ALA A 40 -8.68 -5.01 -29.98
CA ALA A 40 -8.79 -3.57 -30.26
C ALA A 40 -7.42 -2.96 -30.59
N TYR A 41 -6.39 -3.32 -29.83
CA TYR A 41 -5.01 -2.84 -30.04
C TYR A 41 -4.45 -3.23 -31.42
N CYS A 42 -4.77 -4.42 -31.92
CA CYS A 42 -4.27 -4.87 -33.22
C CYS A 42 -5.12 -4.39 -34.41
N THR A 43 -6.43 -4.15 -34.22
CA THR A 43 -7.36 -3.91 -35.35
C THR A 43 -7.96 -2.52 -35.39
N ARG A 44 -8.04 -1.82 -34.24
CA ARG A 44 -8.73 -0.53 -34.06
C ARG A 44 -8.04 0.32 -33.01
N LYS A 45 -6.71 0.38 -33.06
CA LYS A 45 -5.88 1.07 -32.08
C LYS A 45 -6.23 2.56 -31.94
N GLU A 46 -6.67 3.17 -33.01
CA GLU A 46 -7.10 4.56 -33.04
C GLU A 46 -8.35 4.86 -32.18
N GLU A 47 -9.11 3.82 -31.82
CA GLU A 47 -10.26 3.94 -30.90
C GLU A 47 -9.82 3.91 -29.41
N ILE A 48 -8.58 3.48 -29.12
CA ILE A 48 -8.06 3.46 -27.76
C ILE A 48 -7.51 4.84 -27.40
N SER A 49 -7.91 5.36 -26.22
CA SER A 49 -7.43 6.64 -25.72
C SER A 49 -5.89 6.73 -25.72
N PRO A 50 -5.32 7.79 -26.31
CA PRO A 50 -3.88 8.01 -26.27
C PRO A 50 -3.33 8.14 -24.84
N ALA A 51 -4.06 8.76 -23.93
CA ALA A 51 -3.66 8.87 -22.52
C ALA A 51 -3.59 7.49 -21.87
N LEU A 52 -4.56 6.63 -22.16
CA LEU A 52 -4.60 5.27 -21.64
C LEU A 52 -3.42 4.45 -22.16
N LEU A 53 -3.17 4.45 -23.48
CA LEU A 53 -2.04 3.71 -24.08
C LEU A 53 -0.69 4.22 -23.56
N CYS A 54 -0.48 5.52 -23.49
CA CYS A 54 0.77 6.10 -22.97
C CYS A 54 1.04 5.66 -21.53
N ASN A 55 0.01 5.67 -20.66
CA ASN A 55 0.16 5.25 -19.27
C ASN A 55 0.29 3.73 -19.12
N LEU A 56 -0.31 2.94 -20.02
CA LEU A 56 -0.09 1.50 -20.09
C LEU A 56 1.35 1.19 -20.44
N TYR A 57 1.91 1.82 -21.48
CA TYR A 57 3.33 1.63 -21.83
C TYR A 57 4.26 2.02 -20.67
N ALA A 58 4.03 3.20 -20.07
CA ALA A 58 4.84 3.67 -18.96
C ALA A 58 4.81 2.71 -17.75
N ASN A 59 3.62 2.19 -17.41
CA ASN A 59 3.46 1.21 -16.34
C ASN A 59 4.14 -0.12 -16.67
N SER A 60 4.02 -0.59 -17.92
CA SER A 60 4.62 -1.85 -18.36
C SER A 60 6.15 -1.88 -18.29
N LEU A 61 6.79 -0.72 -18.45
CA LEU A 61 8.27 -0.62 -18.42
C LEU A 61 8.87 -0.96 -17.05
N ILE A 62 8.08 -0.96 -15.98
CA ILE A 62 8.50 -1.41 -14.64
C ILE A 62 8.89 -2.90 -14.70
N TYR A 63 8.27 -3.67 -15.60
CA TYR A 63 8.48 -5.11 -15.76
C TYR A 63 9.46 -5.47 -16.89
N TRP A 64 10.21 -4.50 -17.43
CA TRP A 64 11.13 -4.71 -18.56
C TRP A 64 12.06 -5.89 -18.37
N ASP A 65 12.62 -6.03 -17.17
CA ASP A 65 13.57 -7.08 -16.83
C ASP A 65 12.93 -8.47 -16.61
N ASN A 66 11.60 -8.57 -16.63
CA ASN A 66 10.91 -9.86 -16.53
C ASN A 66 10.91 -10.61 -17.87
N SER A 67 11.05 -9.89 -18.99
CA SER A 67 11.18 -10.51 -20.31
C SER A 67 12.64 -10.83 -20.62
N PRO A 68 13.01 -12.12 -20.86
CA PRO A 68 14.37 -12.48 -21.25
C PRO A 68 14.84 -11.79 -22.54
N GLN A 69 13.91 -11.54 -23.47
CA GLN A 69 14.18 -10.87 -24.73
C GLN A 69 14.51 -9.38 -24.49
N LEU A 70 13.70 -8.70 -23.69
CA LEU A 70 13.84 -7.27 -23.42
C LEU A 70 15.05 -6.98 -22.52
N ARG A 71 15.30 -7.82 -21.51
CA ARG A 71 16.47 -7.71 -20.62
C ARG A 71 17.81 -7.70 -21.39
N SER A 72 17.88 -8.37 -22.52
CA SER A 72 19.07 -8.39 -23.36
C SER A 72 19.28 -7.12 -24.16
N THR A 73 18.31 -6.23 -24.20
CA THR A 73 18.34 -4.95 -24.92
C THR A 73 18.52 -3.79 -23.96
N ARG A 74 18.82 -2.60 -24.51
CA ARG A 74 18.96 -1.39 -23.69
C ARG A 74 17.60 -0.98 -23.13
N THR A 75 17.52 -0.85 -21.81
CA THR A 75 16.33 -0.32 -21.13
C THR A 75 16.00 1.08 -21.63
N PRO A 76 14.73 1.37 -21.99
CA PRO A 76 14.28 2.69 -22.38
C PRO A 76 14.46 3.72 -21.27
N ASP A 77 14.53 5.00 -21.61
CA ASP A 77 14.45 6.09 -20.63
C ASP A 77 13.01 6.18 -20.08
N ILE A 78 12.79 5.55 -18.93
CA ILE A 78 11.50 5.49 -18.26
C ILE A 78 10.99 6.90 -17.94
N ARG A 79 11.86 7.82 -17.55
CA ARG A 79 11.47 9.21 -17.23
C ARG A 79 10.91 9.94 -18.45
N TYR A 80 11.53 9.74 -19.62
CA TYR A 80 11.02 10.31 -20.87
C TYR A 80 9.60 9.79 -21.17
N ILE A 81 9.38 8.48 -21.07
CA ILE A 81 8.07 7.86 -21.34
C ILE A 81 7.03 8.39 -20.36
N TRP A 82 7.33 8.46 -19.06
CA TRP A 82 6.42 9.02 -18.05
C TRP A 82 6.04 10.47 -18.33
N ASN A 83 6.98 11.29 -18.79
CA ASN A 83 6.68 12.69 -19.16
C ASN A 83 5.68 12.75 -20.33
N GLN A 84 5.87 11.92 -21.37
CA GLN A 84 4.92 11.85 -22.48
C GLN A 84 3.54 11.33 -22.04
N ALA A 85 3.50 10.33 -21.15
CA ALA A 85 2.26 9.78 -20.60
C ALA A 85 1.50 10.82 -19.75
N ASN A 86 2.20 11.59 -18.91
CA ASN A 86 1.62 12.68 -18.12
C ASN A 86 1.05 13.78 -19.01
N GLU A 87 1.77 14.20 -20.06
CA GLU A 87 1.27 15.22 -21.00
C GLU A 87 0.02 14.74 -21.75
N ALA A 88 -0.01 13.46 -22.17
CA ALA A 88 -1.18 12.89 -22.82
C ALA A 88 -2.39 12.85 -21.86
N LEU A 89 -2.17 12.42 -20.61
CA LEU A 89 -3.20 12.37 -19.59
C LEU A 89 -3.78 13.76 -19.27
N HIS A 90 -2.93 14.76 -19.06
CA HIS A 90 -3.37 16.12 -18.79
C HIS A 90 -4.17 16.72 -19.96
N SER A 91 -3.74 16.47 -21.19
CA SER A 91 -4.45 16.91 -22.39
C SER A 91 -5.86 16.31 -22.46
N GLU A 92 -5.99 14.99 -22.25
CA GLU A 92 -7.30 14.29 -22.31
C GLU A 92 -8.22 14.73 -21.16
N LEU A 93 -7.68 14.92 -19.96
CA LEU A 93 -8.44 15.32 -18.78
C LEU A 93 -9.22 16.62 -18.99
N PHE A 94 -8.64 17.60 -19.72
CA PHE A 94 -9.28 18.89 -19.94
C PHE A 94 -10.06 19.00 -21.26
N LEU A 95 -9.83 18.08 -22.19
CA LEU A 95 -10.47 18.14 -23.50
C LEU A 95 -11.69 17.21 -23.60
N SER A 96 -11.54 15.96 -23.20
CA SER A 96 -12.57 14.94 -23.37
C SER A 96 -12.39 13.78 -22.38
N PRO A 97 -12.56 14.00 -21.06
CA PRO A 97 -12.36 12.96 -20.09
C PRO A 97 -13.46 11.87 -20.15
N GLY A 98 -13.05 10.64 -19.95
CA GLY A 98 -13.90 9.46 -19.93
C GLY A 98 -13.42 8.38 -18.96
N ILE A 99 -13.99 7.17 -19.06
CA ILE A 99 -13.55 6.03 -18.23
C ILE A 99 -12.09 5.69 -18.53
N SER A 100 -11.66 5.81 -19.79
CA SER A 100 -10.26 5.66 -20.19
C SER A 100 -9.31 6.60 -19.46
N THR A 101 -9.75 7.84 -19.19
CA THR A 101 -8.98 8.84 -18.44
C THR A 101 -8.84 8.43 -16.98
N VAL A 102 -9.92 7.91 -16.35
CA VAL A 102 -9.86 7.35 -14.99
C VAL A 102 -8.84 6.22 -14.94
N LEU A 103 -8.89 5.28 -15.88
CA LEU A 103 -7.94 4.18 -15.94
C LEU A 103 -6.50 4.64 -16.17
N ALA A 104 -6.28 5.63 -17.04
CA ALA A 104 -4.97 6.22 -17.25
C ALA A 104 -4.41 6.84 -15.96
N MET A 105 -5.24 7.49 -15.13
CA MET A 105 -4.85 8.00 -13.82
C MET A 105 -4.46 6.88 -12.86
N LEU A 106 -5.23 5.80 -12.79
CA LEU A 106 -4.95 4.66 -11.92
C LEU A 106 -3.64 3.96 -12.34
N LEU A 107 -3.44 3.73 -13.64
CA LEU A 107 -2.18 3.18 -14.16
C LEU A 107 -1.00 4.10 -13.87
N ASN A 108 -1.20 5.42 -13.96
CA ASN A 108 -0.18 6.40 -13.62
C ASN A 108 0.21 6.30 -12.15
N VAL A 109 -0.75 6.27 -11.22
CA VAL A 109 -0.49 6.13 -9.78
C VAL A 109 0.19 4.80 -9.48
N CYS A 110 -0.22 3.70 -10.11
CA CYS A 110 0.40 2.38 -9.93
C CYS A 110 1.86 2.32 -10.42
N GLY A 111 2.27 3.20 -11.31
CA GLY A 111 3.63 3.23 -11.86
C GLY A 111 4.53 4.30 -11.25
N ARG A 112 3.99 5.17 -10.38
CA ARG A 112 4.79 6.23 -9.75
C ARG A 112 5.52 5.73 -8.52
N PRO A 113 6.69 6.34 -8.20
CA PRO A 113 7.34 6.09 -6.92
C PRO A 113 6.41 6.37 -5.74
N SER A 114 6.49 5.53 -4.72
CA SER A 114 5.70 5.66 -3.48
C SER A 114 5.95 7.00 -2.76
N THR A 115 7.11 7.60 -2.95
CA THR A 115 7.51 8.90 -2.38
C THR A 115 6.75 10.10 -2.97
N SER A 116 6.01 9.94 -4.08
CA SER A 116 5.26 11.03 -4.72
C SER A 116 3.87 11.24 -4.08
N ILE A 117 3.81 11.44 -2.77
CA ILE A 117 2.59 11.47 -1.94
C ILE A 117 1.56 12.47 -2.47
N PHE A 118 1.94 13.75 -2.59
CA PHE A 118 1.00 14.81 -3.01
C PHE A 118 0.50 14.62 -4.45
N GLY A 119 1.40 14.21 -5.36
CA GLY A 119 1.04 13.93 -6.74
C GLY A 119 0.08 12.76 -6.88
N ASN A 120 0.32 11.69 -6.13
CA ASN A 120 -0.53 10.50 -6.12
C ASN A 120 -1.90 10.81 -5.48
N GLY A 121 -1.94 11.47 -4.32
CA GLY A 121 -3.19 11.86 -3.66
C GLY A 121 -4.05 12.78 -4.51
N GLY A 122 -3.46 13.79 -5.16
CA GLY A 122 -4.16 14.70 -6.07
C GLY A 122 -4.73 13.98 -7.30
N MET A 123 -3.99 13.02 -7.86
CA MET A 123 -4.45 12.22 -8.99
C MET A 123 -5.59 11.27 -8.62
N VAL A 124 -5.51 10.62 -7.46
CA VAL A 124 -6.61 9.78 -6.94
C VAL A 124 -7.85 10.62 -6.69
N GLY A 125 -7.72 11.81 -6.08
CA GLY A 125 -8.85 12.73 -5.89
C GLY A 125 -9.52 13.14 -7.20
N THR A 126 -8.74 13.40 -8.23
CA THR A 126 -9.26 13.70 -9.56
C THR A 126 -9.98 12.49 -10.18
N ALA A 127 -9.41 11.27 -10.02
CA ALA A 127 -10.04 10.04 -10.49
C ALA A 127 -11.37 9.77 -9.76
N VAL A 128 -11.46 10.04 -8.46
CA VAL A 128 -12.72 9.95 -7.69
C VAL A 128 -13.76 10.92 -8.22
N ALA A 129 -13.41 12.19 -8.38
CA ALA A 129 -14.33 13.21 -8.89
C ALA A 129 -14.86 12.86 -10.30
N LEU A 130 -13.97 12.45 -11.19
CA LEU A 130 -14.34 12.04 -12.55
C LEU A 130 -15.21 10.77 -12.56
N SER A 131 -14.89 9.79 -11.72
CA SER A 131 -15.68 8.55 -11.59
C SER A 131 -17.11 8.81 -11.14
N ASN A 132 -17.30 9.73 -10.20
CA ASN A 132 -18.64 10.17 -9.77
C ASN A 132 -19.38 10.88 -10.90
N ALA A 133 -18.72 11.77 -11.65
CA ALA A 133 -19.30 12.47 -12.79
C ALA A 133 -19.73 11.50 -13.93
N LEU A 134 -18.98 10.40 -14.10
CA LEU A 134 -19.28 9.34 -15.09
C LEU A 134 -20.32 8.31 -14.60
N GLY A 135 -20.81 8.44 -13.37
CA GLY A 135 -21.79 7.52 -12.78
C GLY A 135 -21.23 6.14 -12.47
N LEU A 136 -19.91 6.00 -12.31
CA LEU A 136 -19.28 4.72 -11.96
C LEU A 136 -19.64 4.27 -10.53
N ASN A 137 -20.05 5.20 -9.67
CA ASN A 137 -20.52 4.95 -8.31
C ASN A 137 -21.91 4.30 -8.24
N ARG A 138 -22.56 4.02 -9.40
CA ARG A 138 -23.92 3.46 -9.47
C ARG A 138 -23.90 2.03 -9.97
N ASP A 139 -24.72 1.18 -9.36
CA ASP A 139 -24.87 -0.21 -9.77
C ASP A 139 -25.37 -0.32 -11.22
N PRO A 140 -24.59 -0.89 -12.15
CA PRO A 140 -24.98 -1.05 -13.53
C PRO A 140 -25.82 -2.30 -13.80
N SER A 141 -26.14 -3.11 -12.79
CA SER A 141 -26.75 -4.45 -12.95
C SER A 141 -28.08 -4.39 -13.72
N GLN A 142 -28.87 -3.32 -13.53
CA GLN A 142 -30.15 -3.13 -14.19
C GLN A 142 -30.06 -2.26 -15.47
N TRP A 143 -28.87 -1.83 -15.85
CA TRP A 143 -28.72 -1.00 -17.05
C TRP A 143 -28.83 -1.81 -18.33
N ASN A 144 -29.35 -1.19 -19.39
CA ASN A 144 -29.44 -1.81 -20.70
C ASN A 144 -28.10 -1.72 -21.47
N ILE A 145 -27.07 -2.34 -20.91
CA ILE A 145 -25.72 -2.46 -21.48
C ILE A 145 -25.27 -3.92 -21.43
N SER A 146 -24.24 -4.27 -22.18
CA SER A 146 -23.71 -5.64 -22.23
C SER A 146 -23.13 -6.11 -20.89
N ALA A 147 -23.15 -7.42 -20.65
CA ALA A 147 -22.58 -7.99 -19.43
C ALA A 147 -21.08 -7.66 -19.25
N PRO A 148 -20.22 -7.71 -20.30
CA PRO A 148 -18.82 -7.25 -20.19
C PRO A 148 -18.70 -5.78 -19.77
N GLU A 149 -19.55 -4.88 -20.28
CA GLU A 149 -19.56 -3.47 -19.90
C GLU A 149 -19.98 -3.28 -18.43
N LYS A 150 -20.96 -4.04 -17.94
CA LYS A 150 -21.33 -4.04 -16.51
C LYS A 150 -20.15 -4.45 -15.64
N GLY A 151 -19.52 -5.56 -15.94
CA GLY A 151 -18.33 -6.05 -15.22
C GLY A 151 -17.18 -5.05 -15.26
N PHE A 152 -16.94 -4.43 -16.41
CA PHE A 152 -15.91 -3.41 -16.57
C PHE A 152 -16.15 -2.20 -15.66
N ARG A 153 -17.38 -1.64 -15.62
CA ARG A 153 -17.74 -0.51 -14.75
C ARG A 153 -17.60 -0.85 -13.28
N ILE A 154 -18.02 -2.05 -12.85
CA ILE A 154 -17.86 -2.53 -11.48
C ILE A 154 -16.37 -2.62 -11.11
N ARG A 155 -15.53 -3.22 -11.98
CA ARG A 155 -14.09 -3.29 -11.74
C ARG A 155 -13.46 -1.91 -11.60
N VAL A 156 -13.72 -1.02 -12.56
CA VAL A 156 -13.14 0.35 -12.55
C VAL A 156 -13.52 1.08 -11.26
N TRP A 157 -14.78 1.02 -10.84
CA TRP A 157 -15.21 1.62 -9.58
C TRP A 157 -14.40 1.08 -8.39
N TRP A 158 -14.28 -0.24 -8.26
CA TRP A 158 -13.55 -0.82 -7.14
C TRP A 158 -12.06 -0.55 -7.19
N LEU A 159 -11.47 -0.40 -8.37
CA LEU A 159 -10.10 0.05 -8.50
C LEU A 159 -9.92 1.48 -7.95
N VAL A 160 -10.88 2.38 -8.20
CA VAL A 160 -10.88 3.74 -7.63
C VAL A 160 -11.03 3.70 -6.10
N VAL A 161 -11.97 2.90 -5.58
CA VAL A 161 -12.19 2.72 -4.14
C VAL A 161 -10.92 2.18 -3.45
N ILE A 162 -10.25 1.21 -4.06
CA ILE A 162 -8.97 0.68 -3.56
C ILE A 162 -7.96 1.83 -3.41
N HIS A 163 -7.75 2.63 -4.44
CA HIS A 163 -6.78 3.73 -4.37
C HIS A 163 -7.19 4.79 -3.34
N ASP A 164 -8.47 5.14 -3.25
CA ASP A 164 -8.97 6.10 -2.25
C ASP A 164 -8.66 5.64 -0.82
N ARG A 165 -9.00 4.39 -0.48
CA ARG A 165 -8.78 3.84 0.87
C ARG A 165 -7.31 3.70 1.23
N TRP A 166 -6.52 3.12 0.32
CA TRP A 166 -5.11 2.87 0.58
C TRP A 166 -4.28 4.15 0.58
N CYS A 167 -4.62 5.15 -0.25
CA CYS A 167 -4.01 6.48 -0.16
C CYS A 167 -4.41 7.21 1.12
N SER A 168 -5.67 7.10 1.57
CA SER A 168 -6.12 7.65 2.85
C SER A 168 -5.30 7.07 4.02
N LEU A 169 -5.08 5.75 4.03
CA LEU A 169 -4.22 5.11 5.03
C LEU A 169 -2.77 5.61 4.96
N ALA A 170 -2.19 5.65 3.76
CA ALA A 170 -0.77 5.93 3.58
C ALA A 170 -0.43 7.42 3.78
N TYR A 171 -1.34 8.32 3.47
CA TYR A 171 -1.09 9.77 3.46
C TYR A 171 -1.76 10.51 4.62
N GLY A 172 -2.48 9.80 5.49
CA GLY A 172 -3.14 10.41 6.64
C GLY A 172 -4.29 11.35 6.25
N THR A 173 -4.92 11.14 5.10
CA THR A 173 -5.99 12.01 4.58
C THR A 173 -7.37 11.39 4.78
N PRO A 174 -8.43 12.19 5.00
CA PRO A 174 -9.79 11.68 5.04
C PRO A 174 -10.19 10.97 3.75
N LEU A 175 -11.12 10.03 3.86
CA LEU A 175 -11.73 9.36 2.72
C LEU A 175 -12.47 10.36 1.82
N GLN A 176 -12.30 10.22 0.51
CA GLN A 176 -13.03 11.02 -0.48
C GLN A 176 -14.33 10.32 -0.93
N ILE A 177 -14.38 8.98 -0.82
CA ILE A 177 -15.55 8.16 -1.14
C ILE A 177 -16.17 7.66 0.17
N HIS A 178 -17.38 8.13 0.51
CA HIS A 178 -18.14 7.63 1.66
C HIS A 178 -19.05 6.46 1.25
N ARG A 179 -19.18 5.48 2.15
CA ARG A 179 -19.97 4.26 1.88
C ARG A 179 -21.41 4.56 1.45
N ALA A 180 -22.02 5.60 1.96
CA ALA A 180 -23.40 6.00 1.63
C ALA A 180 -23.56 6.62 0.22
N GLN A 181 -22.47 6.87 -0.52
CA GLN A 181 -22.49 7.56 -1.81
C GLN A 181 -22.46 6.62 -3.02
N TYR A 182 -22.37 5.31 -2.81
CA TYR A 182 -22.35 4.33 -3.90
C TYR A 182 -23.14 3.07 -3.55
N ASP A 183 -23.65 2.41 -4.59
CA ASP A 183 -24.42 1.17 -4.50
C ASP A 183 -23.83 0.03 -5.37
N VAL A 184 -22.61 0.20 -5.86
CA VAL A 184 -21.93 -0.78 -6.73
C VAL A 184 -21.62 -2.06 -5.95
N PRO A 185 -22.05 -3.24 -6.44
CA PRO A 185 -21.78 -4.53 -5.80
C PRO A 185 -20.29 -4.88 -5.86
N PHE A 186 -19.84 -5.79 -4.99
CA PHE A 186 -18.51 -6.35 -5.10
C PHE A 186 -18.32 -7.09 -6.42
N PRO A 187 -17.09 -7.05 -7.01
CA PRO A 187 -16.79 -7.84 -8.19
C PRO A 187 -16.90 -9.33 -7.87
N THR A 188 -17.56 -10.06 -8.76
CA THR A 188 -17.65 -11.54 -8.71
C THR A 188 -16.67 -12.15 -9.69
N MET A 189 -16.45 -13.48 -9.61
CA MET A 189 -15.60 -14.21 -10.54
C MET A 189 -16.01 -13.96 -12.00
N ASP A 190 -17.30 -13.92 -12.29
CA ASP A 190 -17.84 -13.69 -13.65
C ASP A 190 -17.54 -12.26 -14.17
N TYR A 191 -17.36 -11.30 -13.27
CA TYR A 191 -16.99 -9.93 -13.64
C TYR A 191 -15.48 -9.71 -13.73
N VAL A 192 -14.68 -10.57 -13.11
CA VAL A 192 -13.21 -10.48 -13.10
C VAL A 192 -12.59 -11.32 -14.21
N LEU A 193 -13.15 -12.51 -14.46
CA LEU A 193 -12.67 -13.44 -15.48
C LEU A 193 -13.51 -13.36 -16.73
N SER A 194 -12.87 -13.05 -17.86
CA SER A 194 -13.54 -13.01 -19.17
C SER A 194 -13.65 -14.40 -19.81
N SER A 195 -12.78 -15.31 -19.40
CA SER A 195 -12.79 -16.71 -19.87
C SER A 195 -12.39 -17.64 -18.74
N PRO A 196 -13.28 -18.54 -18.30
CA PRO A 196 -12.92 -19.59 -17.35
C PRO A 196 -11.96 -20.58 -18.00
N GLY A 197 -10.98 -21.08 -17.27
CA GLY A 197 -10.17 -22.21 -17.75
C GLY A 197 -8.69 -22.22 -17.39
N MET A 198 -8.10 -21.13 -16.92
CA MET A 198 -6.73 -21.16 -16.39
C MET A 198 -6.73 -21.08 -14.86
N PRO A 199 -6.30 -22.13 -14.14
CA PRO A 199 -6.31 -22.15 -12.68
C PRO A 199 -5.54 -21.02 -12.01
N SER A 200 -4.51 -20.49 -12.68
CA SER A 200 -3.74 -19.33 -12.21
C SER A 200 -4.55 -18.04 -12.23
N HIS A 201 -5.35 -17.83 -13.30
CA HIS A 201 -6.22 -16.66 -13.42
C HIS A 201 -7.38 -16.71 -12.42
N GLU A 202 -7.97 -17.88 -12.18
CA GLU A 202 -9.01 -18.07 -11.17
C GLU A 202 -8.47 -17.79 -9.74
N ALA A 203 -7.25 -18.25 -9.46
CA ALA A 203 -6.60 -17.99 -8.18
C ALA A 203 -6.30 -16.48 -8.01
N ALA A 204 -5.77 -15.82 -9.04
CA ALA A 204 -5.51 -14.38 -9.04
C ALA A 204 -6.80 -13.56 -8.88
N ALA A 205 -7.88 -13.94 -9.58
CA ALA A 205 -9.18 -13.31 -9.43
C ALA A 205 -9.74 -13.45 -7.99
N SER A 206 -9.60 -14.63 -7.38
CA SER A 206 -9.96 -14.83 -5.97
C SER A 206 -9.17 -13.92 -5.03
N ILE A 207 -7.89 -13.70 -5.31
CA ILE A 207 -7.02 -12.79 -4.54
C ILE A 207 -7.46 -11.35 -4.73
N PHE A 208 -7.76 -10.92 -5.96
CA PHE A 208 -8.26 -9.56 -6.23
C PHE A 208 -9.60 -9.29 -5.51
N ILE A 209 -10.54 -10.24 -5.55
CA ILE A 209 -11.82 -10.12 -4.83
C ILE A 209 -11.58 -10.04 -3.31
N ALA A 210 -10.68 -10.85 -2.77
CA ALA A 210 -10.30 -10.78 -1.36
C ALA A 210 -9.67 -9.43 -1.00
N PHE A 211 -8.79 -8.90 -1.85
CA PHE A 211 -8.20 -7.57 -1.66
C PHE A 211 -9.26 -6.46 -1.69
N THR A 212 -10.22 -6.55 -2.61
CA THR A 212 -11.33 -5.60 -2.71
C THR A 212 -12.21 -5.61 -1.46
N THR A 213 -12.56 -6.79 -0.95
CA THR A 213 -13.37 -6.92 0.27
C THR A 213 -12.58 -6.53 1.53
N LEU A 214 -11.26 -6.76 1.59
CA LEU A 214 -10.40 -6.22 2.65
C LEU A 214 -10.36 -4.69 2.64
N THR A 215 -10.36 -4.10 1.46
CA THR A 215 -10.41 -2.63 1.30
C THR A 215 -11.69 -2.03 1.92
N GLU A 216 -12.81 -2.75 1.90
CA GLU A 216 -14.02 -2.30 2.60
C GLU A 216 -13.86 -2.35 4.12
N VAL A 217 -13.20 -3.39 4.67
CA VAL A 217 -12.84 -3.45 6.10
C VAL A 217 -11.94 -2.27 6.48
N LEU A 218 -10.92 -1.99 5.68
CA LEU A 218 -10.06 -0.81 5.84
C LEU A 218 -10.86 0.48 5.84
N GLY A 219 -11.82 0.63 4.91
CA GLY A 219 -12.70 1.81 4.84
C GLY A 219 -13.44 2.04 6.16
N GLN A 220 -13.95 1.00 6.80
CA GLN A 220 -14.64 1.12 8.09
C GLN A 220 -13.70 1.49 9.25
N TYR A 221 -12.42 1.10 9.19
CA TYR A 221 -11.41 1.54 10.17
C TYR A 221 -11.04 3.02 9.96
N LEU A 222 -10.91 3.46 8.72
CA LEU A 222 -10.62 4.85 8.38
C LEU A 222 -11.80 5.77 8.74
N GLU A 223 -13.04 5.32 8.51
CA GLU A 223 -14.23 6.03 9.00
C GLU A 223 -14.22 6.18 10.52
N TYR A 224 -13.81 5.15 11.26
CA TYR A 224 -13.66 5.24 12.70
C TYR A 224 -12.62 6.28 13.11
N ILE A 225 -11.49 6.35 12.42
CA ILE A 225 -10.39 7.29 12.72
C ILE A 225 -10.79 8.74 12.40
N TYR A 226 -11.40 8.97 11.24
CA TYR A 226 -11.65 10.33 10.74
C TYR A 226 -13.05 10.90 11.09
N HIS A 227 -13.98 10.10 11.56
CA HIS A 227 -15.32 10.56 11.93
C HIS A 227 -15.34 11.16 13.33
N VAL A 228 -15.08 12.45 13.42
CA VAL A 228 -15.05 13.23 14.68
C VAL A 228 -16.42 13.28 15.39
N SER A 229 -17.52 13.12 14.65
CA SER A 229 -18.88 13.38 15.14
C SER A 229 -19.85 12.21 15.02
N SER A 230 -19.37 10.96 14.93
CA SER A 230 -20.28 9.82 14.80
C SER A 230 -21.03 9.56 16.10
N PRO A 231 -22.39 9.54 16.11
CA PRO A 231 -23.18 9.22 17.29
C PRO A 231 -23.06 7.75 17.73
N VAL A 232 -22.55 6.88 16.86
CA VAL A 232 -22.30 5.46 17.14
C VAL A 232 -20.81 5.17 17.08
N ARG A 233 -20.14 5.33 18.23
CA ARG A 233 -18.74 4.93 18.36
C ARG A 233 -18.64 3.41 18.30
N LYS A 234 -18.10 2.88 17.21
CA LYS A 234 -17.80 1.43 17.11
C LYS A 234 -16.83 1.07 18.23
N THR A 235 -17.06 -0.06 18.88
CA THR A 235 -16.12 -0.57 19.89
C THR A 235 -14.97 -1.27 19.20
N ILE A 236 -13.82 -1.37 19.86
CA ILE A 236 -12.67 -2.12 19.35
C ILE A 236 -13.03 -3.59 19.02
N ASN A 237 -13.92 -4.17 19.82
CA ASN A 237 -14.42 -5.53 19.56
C ASN A 237 -15.18 -5.60 18.24
N SER A 238 -16.05 -4.63 17.94
CA SER A 238 -16.78 -4.61 16.67
C SER A 238 -15.85 -4.40 15.46
N LEU A 239 -14.75 -3.66 15.61
CA LEU A 239 -13.73 -3.53 14.57
C LEU A 239 -12.94 -4.84 14.40
N SER A 240 -12.59 -5.51 15.50
CA SER A 240 -11.93 -6.82 15.46
C SER A 240 -12.80 -7.88 14.79
N ASP A 241 -14.10 -7.89 15.08
CA ASP A 241 -15.07 -8.80 14.48
C ASP A 241 -15.16 -8.61 12.96
N LEU A 242 -15.05 -7.38 12.45
CA LEU A 242 -15.04 -7.12 11.01
C LEU A 242 -13.89 -7.85 10.29
N LEU A 243 -12.67 -7.77 10.84
CA LEU A 243 -11.52 -8.45 10.25
C LEU A 243 -11.66 -9.98 10.37
N THR A 244 -12.12 -10.46 11.53
CA THR A 244 -12.32 -11.89 11.76
C THR A 244 -13.39 -12.48 10.82
N ASN A 245 -14.54 -11.81 10.69
CA ASN A 245 -15.61 -12.23 9.79
C ASN A 245 -15.14 -12.21 8.32
N TRP A 246 -14.33 -11.20 7.93
CA TRP A 246 -13.73 -11.17 6.60
C TRP A 246 -12.80 -12.36 6.38
N GLU A 247 -11.91 -12.67 7.34
CA GLU A 247 -11.02 -13.83 7.25
C GLU A 247 -11.81 -15.15 7.11
N GLU A 248 -12.90 -15.29 7.83
CA GLU A 248 -13.76 -16.49 7.80
C GLU A 248 -14.55 -16.61 6.50
N SER A 249 -14.87 -15.52 5.84
CA SER A 249 -15.55 -15.48 4.54
C SER A 249 -14.70 -15.98 3.39
N LEU A 250 -13.37 -15.98 3.55
CA LEU A 250 -12.43 -16.36 2.49
C LEU A 250 -12.41 -17.89 2.24
N ASN A 251 -12.16 -18.27 1.00
CA ASN A 251 -11.87 -19.66 0.68
C ASN A 251 -10.59 -20.15 1.39
N THR A 252 -10.44 -21.45 1.57
CA THR A 252 -9.34 -22.05 2.33
C THR A 252 -7.96 -21.68 1.79
N LYS A 253 -7.77 -21.62 0.46
CA LYS A 253 -6.49 -21.29 -0.16
C LYS A 253 -6.09 -19.84 0.15
N THR A 254 -7.00 -18.89 -0.07
CA THR A 254 -6.77 -17.46 0.23
C THR A 254 -6.56 -17.23 1.73
N ARG A 255 -7.29 -17.93 2.59
CA ARG A 255 -7.11 -17.86 4.04
C ARG A 255 -5.74 -18.37 4.47
N HIS A 256 -5.17 -19.39 3.84
CA HIS A 256 -3.81 -19.85 4.11
C HIS A 256 -2.76 -18.83 3.66
N ILE A 257 -2.98 -18.12 2.55
CA ILE A 257 -2.10 -17.04 2.11
C ILE A 257 -2.03 -15.95 3.21
N ILE A 258 -3.17 -15.45 3.66
CA ILE A 258 -3.18 -14.34 4.62
C ILE A 258 -2.71 -14.73 6.03
N ARG A 259 -3.00 -15.95 6.49
CA ARG A 259 -2.65 -16.38 7.86
C ARG A 259 -1.26 -16.99 7.95
N ARG A 260 -0.84 -17.76 6.95
CA ARG A 260 0.40 -18.56 7.00
C ARG A 260 1.49 -18.10 6.04
N GLY A 261 1.20 -17.19 5.12
CA GLY A 261 2.15 -16.78 4.09
C GLY A 261 2.49 -17.88 3.07
N THR A 262 1.62 -18.88 2.89
CA THR A 262 1.83 -19.96 1.91
C THR A 262 1.32 -19.57 0.53
N ASN A 263 1.91 -20.14 -0.53
CA ASN A 263 1.51 -19.90 -1.92
C ASN A 263 1.62 -18.43 -2.36
N LEU A 264 2.63 -17.72 -1.89
CA LEU A 264 2.89 -16.33 -2.27
C LEU A 264 3.28 -16.16 -3.75
N THR A 265 3.60 -17.24 -4.44
CA THR A 265 3.85 -17.27 -5.90
C THR A 265 2.58 -17.08 -6.73
N THR A 266 1.39 -17.20 -6.13
CA THR A 266 0.13 -16.87 -6.83
C THR A 266 0.09 -15.37 -7.11
N PRO A 267 -0.25 -14.93 -8.35
CA PRO A 267 -0.28 -13.52 -8.69
C PRO A 267 -1.14 -12.69 -7.72
N GLY A 268 -0.58 -11.62 -7.17
CA GLY A 268 -1.24 -10.75 -6.19
C GLY A 268 -1.21 -11.24 -4.74
N ALA A 269 -0.78 -12.49 -4.46
CA ALA A 269 -0.82 -13.07 -3.11
C ALA A 269 0.06 -12.32 -2.11
N ALA A 270 1.26 -11.92 -2.50
CA ALA A 270 2.16 -11.14 -1.65
C ALA A 270 1.57 -9.76 -1.31
N ASN A 271 0.96 -9.07 -2.29
CA ASN A 271 0.21 -7.82 -2.06
C ASN A 271 -0.93 -8.01 -1.05
N LEU A 272 -1.74 -9.07 -1.23
CA LEU A 272 -2.85 -9.35 -0.31
C LEU A 272 -2.35 -9.65 1.11
N ARG A 273 -1.27 -10.41 1.24
CA ARG A 273 -0.68 -10.71 2.55
C ARG A 273 -0.17 -9.45 3.25
N LEU A 274 0.57 -8.60 2.53
CA LEU A 274 1.05 -7.33 3.08
C LEU A 274 -0.11 -6.41 3.45
N ALA A 275 -1.13 -6.30 2.60
CA ALA A 275 -2.33 -5.53 2.85
C ALA A 275 -3.08 -6.02 4.12
N TYR A 276 -3.26 -7.33 4.26
CA TYR A 276 -3.87 -7.91 5.46
C TYR A 276 -3.09 -7.57 6.73
N LEU A 277 -1.77 -7.71 6.70
CA LEU A 277 -0.91 -7.37 7.84
C LEU A 277 -0.96 -5.87 8.16
N SER A 278 -1.08 -5.00 7.15
CA SER A 278 -1.25 -3.56 7.34
C SER A 278 -2.56 -3.21 8.03
N VAL A 279 -3.67 -3.84 7.61
CA VAL A 279 -4.99 -3.64 8.24
C VAL A 279 -4.98 -4.19 9.69
N LYS A 280 -4.34 -5.33 9.91
CA LYS A 280 -4.16 -5.93 11.23
C LYS A 280 -3.29 -5.02 12.13
N LEU A 281 -2.21 -4.45 11.59
CA LEU A 281 -1.35 -3.48 12.30
C LEU A 281 -2.15 -2.24 12.69
N LEU A 282 -2.94 -1.68 11.77
CA LEU A 282 -3.81 -0.54 12.04
C LEU A 282 -4.81 -0.83 13.17
N LEU A 283 -5.49 -1.98 13.12
CA LEU A 283 -6.43 -2.41 14.18
C LEU A 283 -5.74 -2.48 15.55
N ARG A 284 -4.53 -3.07 15.61
CA ARG A 284 -3.78 -3.20 16.86
C ARG A 284 -3.31 -1.86 17.39
N ARG A 285 -2.99 -0.91 16.51
CA ARG A 285 -2.65 0.46 16.91
C ARG A 285 -3.86 1.22 17.43
N ILE A 286 -5.02 1.11 16.78
CA ILE A 286 -6.28 1.69 17.31
C ILE A 286 -6.56 1.16 18.72
N ALA A 287 -6.36 -0.15 18.95
CA ALA A 287 -6.54 -0.75 20.27
C ALA A 287 -5.58 -0.16 21.31
N LEU A 288 -4.30 -0.01 20.93
CA LEU A 288 -3.28 0.56 21.81
C LEU A 288 -3.59 2.02 22.19
N ASP A 289 -4.00 2.85 21.22
CA ASP A 289 -4.34 4.24 21.45
C ASP A 289 -5.55 4.38 22.40
N LEU A 290 -6.54 3.49 22.28
CA LEU A 290 -7.69 3.46 23.19
C LEU A 290 -7.31 3.03 24.61
N ASP A 291 -6.42 2.07 24.78
CA ASP A 291 -5.91 1.65 26.09
C ASP A 291 -5.12 2.80 26.75
N ASP A 292 -4.29 3.53 26.00
CA ASP A 292 -3.53 4.68 26.48
C ASP A 292 -4.45 5.86 26.88
N GLU A 293 -5.57 6.09 26.17
CA GLU A 293 -6.58 7.09 26.54
C GLU A 293 -7.31 6.73 27.84
N GLN A 294 -7.68 5.47 28.02
CA GLN A 294 -8.35 4.98 29.22
C GLN A 294 -7.44 5.13 30.45
N THR A 295 -6.16 4.78 30.31
CA THR A 295 -5.17 4.91 31.38
C THR A 295 -4.95 6.37 31.81
N LYS A 296 -5.03 7.33 30.87
CA LYS A 296 -4.92 8.77 31.17
C LYS A 296 -6.15 9.32 31.89
N THR A 297 -7.33 8.73 31.70
CA THR A 297 -8.61 9.19 32.27
C THR A 297 -8.95 8.54 33.61
N SER A 298 -8.43 7.35 33.89
CA SER A 298 -8.55 6.67 35.19
C SER A 298 -7.53 7.26 36.17
N ASN A 299 -7.99 8.02 37.16
CA ASN A 299 -7.16 8.61 38.22
C ASN A 299 -6.41 7.52 39.03
N ILE A 300 -5.12 7.57 39.00
CA ILE A 300 -4.04 7.40 40.04
C ILE A 300 -4.07 6.16 40.98
N ASP A 301 -5.14 5.40 41.16
CA ASP A 301 -5.23 4.42 42.27
C ASP A 301 -5.17 2.92 41.90
N ASP A 302 -5.06 2.53 40.62
CA ASP A 302 -4.99 1.11 40.27
C ASP A 302 -3.65 0.71 39.62
N MET A 303 -2.78 0.10 40.44
CA MET A 303 -1.51 -0.52 39.99
C MET A 303 -1.68 -1.71 39.00
N ASN A 304 -2.87 -2.10 38.65
CA ASN A 304 -3.17 -3.19 37.71
C ASN A 304 -3.21 -2.76 36.23
N ASP A 305 -3.19 -1.47 35.93
CA ASP A 305 -3.45 -0.93 34.58
C ASP A 305 -2.18 -0.96 33.68
N SER A 306 -0.98 -1.00 34.29
CA SER A 306 0.29 -1.06 33.56
C SER A 306 0.53 -2.37 32.78
N THR A 307 -0.17 -3.45 33.14
CA THR A 307 -0.07 -4.74 32.48
C THR A 307 -0.87 -4.81 31.18
N SER A 308 -2.01 -4.16 31.08
CA SER A 308 -2.88 -4.11 29.90
C SER A 308 -2.20 -3.39 28.73
N SER A 309 -1.69 -2.18 28.93
CA SER A 309 -0.95 -1.42 27.92
C SER A 309 0.30 -2.16 27.42
N SER A 310 0.99 -2.90 28.31
CA SER A 310 2.16 -3.72 27.93
C SER A 310 1.78 -4.89 27.00
N VAL A 311 0.60 -5.49 27.19
CA VAL A 311 0.12 -6.60 26.34
C VAL A 311 -0.28 -6.09 24.97
N SER A 312 -1.03 -4.99 24.89
CA SER A 312 -1.45 -4.38 23.62
C SER A 312 -0.26 -3.94 22.80
N PHE A 313 0.78 -3.38 23.44
CA PHE A 313 2.01 -3.00 22.79
C PHE A 313 2.74 -4.18 22.15
N LYS A 314 2.84 -5.32 22.84
CA LYS A 314 3.42 -6.56 22.31
C LYS A 314 2.65 -7.12 21.13
N HIS A 315 1.33 -6.95 21.10
CA HIS A 315 0.53 -7.38 19.96
C HIS A 315 0.83 -6.56 18.70
N VAL A 316 1.09 -5.26 18.83
CA VAL A 316 1.52 -4.42 17.70
C VAL A 316 2.91 -4.84 17.23
N GLU A 317 3.86 -5.06 18.17
CA GLU A 317 5.22 -5.57 17.85
C GLU A 317 5.14 -6.85 17.02
N SER A 318 4.37 -7.83 17.48
CA SER A 318 4.23 -9.11 16.78
C SER A 318 3.74 -8.97 15.33
N VAL A 319 2.81 -8.07 15.06
CA VAL A 319 2.34 -7.82 13.69
C VAL A 319 3.39 -7.10 12.85
N ALA A 320 4.13 -6.15 13.44
CA ALA A 320 5.24 -5.50 12.75
C ALA A 320 6.35 -6.50 12.39
N GLU A 321 6.67 -7.44 13.29
CA GLU A 321 7.60 -8.56 13.04
C GLU A 321 7.10 -9.47 11.91
N GLU A 322 5.78 -9.77 11.85
CA GLU A 322 5.18 -10.55 10.77
C GLU A 322 5.39 -9.86 9.40
N ILE A 323 5.38 -8.52 9.34
CA ILE A 323 5.66 -7.77 8.10
C ILE A 323 7.14 -7.92 7.71
N VAL A 324 8.07 -7.80 8.65
CA VAL A 324 9.51 -8.00 8.38
C VAL A 324 9.77 -9.42 7.89
N HIS A 325 9.18 -10.42 8.53
CA HIS A 325 9.29 -11.81 8.09
C HIS A 325 8.75 -12.03 6.69
N LEU A 326 7.58 -11.44 6.36
CA LEU A 326 7.06 -11.49 5.00
C LEU A 326 8.06 -10.94 3.99
N VAL A 327 8.60 -9.73 4.24
CA VAL A 327 9.53 -9.07 3.29
C VAL A 327 10.80 -9.90 3.11
N ARG A 328 11.33 -10.49 4.18
CA ARG A 328 12.51 -11.36 4.12
C ARG A 328 12.30 -12.63 3.28
N GLU A 329 11.09 -13.18 3.30
CA GLU A 329 10.74 -14.42 2.62
C GLU A 329 10.36 -14.22 1.14
N LEU A 330 10.28 -12.98 0.64
CA LEU A 330 10.01 -12.69 -0.76
C LEU A 330 11.19 -13.13 -1.62
N ASP A 331 10.90 -13.84 -2.69
CA ASP A 331 11.87 -14.23 -3.72
C ASP A 331 11.82 -13.32 -4.95
N GLU A 332 12.71 -13.55 -5.92
CA GLU A 332 12.77 -12.77 -7.16
C GLU A 332 11.42 -12.66 -7.87
N HIS A 333 10.63 -13.75 -7.87
CA HIS A 333 9.35 -13.77 -8.58
C HIS A 333 8.35 -12.77 -7.99
N GLN A 334 8.22 -12.72 -6.64
CA GLN A 334 7.33 -11.75 -5.99
C GLN A 334 7.90 -10.34 -6.08
N LEU A 335 9.22 -10.15 -5.87
CA LEU A 335 9.86 -8.84 -5.89
C LEU A 335 9.76 -8.16 -7.26
N ARG A 336 9.84 -8.93 -8.35
CA ARG A 336 9.65 -8.43 -9.72
C ARG A 336 8.18 -8.40 -10.17
N GLY A 337 7.26 -8.85 -9.33
CA GLY A 337 5.83 -8.84 -9.59
C GLY A 337 5.18 -7.47 -9.40
N PHE A 338 3.87 -7.44 -9.54
CA PHE A 338 3.08 -6.22 -9.33
C PHE A 338 2.93 -5.90 -7.84
N TRP A 339 3.24 -4.66 -7.47
CA TRP A 339 2.99 -4.09 -6.15
C TRP A 339 2.21 -2.80 -6.27
N ILE A 340 1.25 -2.58 -5.37
CA ILE A 340 0.57 -1.29 -5.27
C ILE A 340 1.48 -0.34 -4.49
N PRO A 341 1.94 0.79 -5.09
CA PRO A 341 2.97 1.64 -4.49
C PRO A 341 2.62 2.18 -3.09
N VAL A 342 1.34 2.43 -2.82
CA VAL A 342 0.89 2.91 -1.50
C VAL A 342 1.13 1.93 -0.37
N GLN A 343 1.38 0.65 -0.66
CA GLN A 343 1.75 -0.35 0.35
C GLN A 343 3.16 -0.15 0.93
N ALA A 344 3.98 0.70 0.32
CA ALA A 344 5.25 1.16 0.91
C ALA A 344 5.07 1.72 2.33
N TYR A 345 3.93 2.36 2.60
CA TYR A 345 3.55 2.81 3.93
C TYR A 345 3.61 1.71 4.99
N SER A 346 3.24 0.48 4.64
CA SER A 346 3.23 -0.66 5.57
C SER A 346 4.62 -0.99 6.09
N LEU A 347 5.63 -0.87 5.22
CA LEU A 347 7.04 -1.12 5.55
C LEU A 347 7.57 -0.04 6.49
N THR A 348 7.34 1.23 6.15
CA THR A 348 7.71 2.38 6.97
C THR A 348 7.02 2.33 8.33
N SER A 349 5.71 2.06 8.35
CA SER A 349 4.90 1.99 9.59
C SER A 349 5.36 0.89 10.54
N ALA A 350 5.65 -0.32 10.02
CA ALA A 350 6.16 -1.42 10.83
C ALA A 350 7.55 -1.12 11.40
N THR A 351 8.47 -0.62 10.55
CA THR A 351 9.84 -0.27 10.97
C THR A 351 9.85 0.82 12.03
N THR A 352 9.06 1.88 11.82
CA THR A 352 8.96 3.00 12.77
C THR A 352 8.41 2.54 14.11
N PHE A 353 7.40 1.66 14.11
CA PHE A 353 6.87 1.10 15.36
C PHE A 353 7.91 0.28 16.11
N LEU A 354 8.68 -0.56 15.39
CA LEU A 354 9.77 -1.36 16.00
C LEU A 354 10.87 -0.46 16.59
N LEU A 355 11.25 0.62 15.91
CA LEU A 355 12.20 1.61 16.42
C LEU A 355 11.69 2.26 17.71
N ARG A 356 10.42 2.71 17.74
CA ARG A 356 9.78 3.27 18.93
C ARG A 356 9.76 2.29 20.09
N SER A 357 9.44 1.04 19.80
CA SER A 357 9.47 -0.05 20.79
C SER A 357 10.87 -0.28 21.36
N GLY A 358 11.87 -0.32 20.50
CA GLY A 358 13.27 -0.44 20.89
C GLY A 358 13.72 0.70 21.81
N LEU A 359 13.40 1.95 21.46
CA LEU A 359 13.72 3.13 22.27
C LEU A 359 13.00 3.14 23.62
N ARG A 360 11.72 2.73 23.68
CA ARG A 360 10.96 2.64 24.94
C ARG A 360 11.63 1.67 25.92
N ARG A 361 12.13 0.53 25.42
CA ARG A 361 12.86 -0.45 26.25
C ARG A 361 14.19 0.11 26.80
N VAL A 362 14.88 0.94 26.01
CA VAL A 362 16.10 1.62 26.46
C VAL A 362 15.80 2.54 27.63
N LYS A 363 14.79 3.39 27.49
CA LYS A 363 14.37 4.37 28.54
C LYS A 363 13.91 3.69 29.83
N SER A 364 13.28 2.51 29.74
CA SER A 364 12.78 1.77 30.92
C SER A 364 13.83 0.99 31.69
N HIS A 365 15.12 1.02 31.32
CA HIS A 365 16.21 0.23 31.88
C HIS A 365 15.91 -1.28 31.95
N SER A 366 14.91 -1.76 31.20
CA SER A 366 14.49 -3.17 31.18
C SER A 366 15.34 -4.04 30.28
N VAL A 367 16.49 -3.53 29.85
CA VAL A 367 17.41 -4.26 28.97
C VAL A 367 18.32 -5.13 29.79
N GLU A 368 17.88 -6.35 30.09
CA GLU A 368 18.74 -7.40 30.55
C GLU A 368 19.68 -7.82 29.40
N SER A 369 21.02 -7.69 29.66
CA SER A 369 22.05 -8.33 28.84
C SER A 369 22.23 -7.87 27.39
N GLY A 370 22.04 -6.56 27.07
CA GLY A 370 22.50 -6.02 25.76
C GLY A 370 21.67 -6.44 24.53
N LYS A 371 20.51 -7.06 24.68
CA LYS A 371 19.62 -7.46 23.57
C LYS A 371 18.40 -6.54 23.49
N ASN A 372 18.16 -6.00 22.30
CA ASN A 372 16.96 -5.22 21.99
C ASN A 372 16.23 -5.81 20.77
N PRO A 373 15.42 -6.87 20.97
CA PRO A 373 14.81 -7.58 19.85
C PRO A 373 14.06 -6.70 18.82
N PRO A 374 13.23 -5.72 19.22
CA PRO A 374 12.57 -4.86 18.22
C PRO A 374 13.56 -4.05 17.37
N LEU A 375 14.65 -3.56 17.97
CA LEU A 375 15.68 -2.84 17.22
C LEU A 375 16.44 -3.77 16.27
N ASP A 376 16.69 -5.01 16.68
CA ASP A 376 17.35 -6.01 15.83
C ASP A 376 16.46 -6.38 14.62
N VAL A 377 15.15 -6.51 14.83
CA VAL A 377 14.17 -6.73 13.73
C VAL A 377 14.09 -5.52 12.82
N ALA A 378 14.12 -4.29 13.35
CA ALA A 378 14.16 -3.09 12.52
C ALA A 378 15.43 -3.02 11.65
N LYS A 379 16.60 -3.40 12.18
CA LYS A 379 17.85 -3.52 11.41
C LYS A 379 17.74 -4.58 10.31
N GLU A 380 17.14 -5.73 10.63
CA GLU A 380 16.89 -6.80 9.66
C GLU A 380 16.02 -6.28 8.49
N MET A 381 14.97 -5.50 8.78
CA MET A 381 14.13 -4.87 7.75
C MET A 381 14.96 -3.99 6.82
N ILE A 382 15.74 -3.06 7.38
CA ILE A 382 16.56 -2.14 6.56
C ILE A 382 17.57 -2.91 5.70
N ALA A 383 18.27 -3.89 6.27
CA ALA A 383 19.22 -4.70 5.53
C ALA A 383 18.55 -5.51 4.40
N THR A 384 17.37 -6.07 4.66
CA THR A 384 16.59 -6.82 3.67
C THR A 384 16.13 -5.91 2.53
N LEU A 385 15.60 -4.72 2.84
CA LEU A 385 15.17 -3.76 1.83
C LEU A 385 16.34 -3.28 0.97
N GLN A 386 17.52 -3.05 1.56
CA GLN A 386 18.75 -2.69 0.82
C GLN A 386 19.17 -3.81 -0.14
N SER A 387 19.16 -5.06 0.31
CA SER A 387 19.46 -6.22 -0.54
C SER A 387 18.47 -6.35 -1.69
N HIS A 388 17.17 -6.29 -1.42
CA HIS A 388 16.13 -6.36 -2.45
C HIS A 388 16.24 -5.22 -3.47
N ARG A 389 16.58 -4.01 -3.01
CA ARG A 389 16.82 -2.86 -3.88
C ARG A 389 18.03 -3.06 -4.79
N GLN A 390 19.13 -3.58 -4.24
CA GLN A 390 20.38 -3.78 -4.98
C GLN A 390 20.30 -4.96 -5.96
N GLU A 391 19.70 -6.07 -5.55
CA GLU A 391 19.70 -7.31 -6.33
C GLU A 391 18.56 -7.36 -7.36
N PHE A 392 17.38 -6.84 -7.01
CA PHE A 392 16.18 -6.97 -7.83
C PHE A 392 15.61 -5.64 -8.31
N GLY A 393 16.18 -4.50 -7.88
CA GLY A 393 15.65 -3.19 -8.22
C GLY A 393 14.32 -2.86 -7.52
N TRP A 394 13.93 -3.61 -6.47
CA TRP A 394 12.67 -3.43 -5.78
C TRP A 394 12.62 -2.10 -5.02
N ASP A 395 11.79 -1.17 -5.48
CA ASP A 395 11.74 0.22 -5.01
C ASP A 395 10.62 0.50 -3.99
N LEU A 396 9.79 -0.50 -3.68
CA LEU A 396 8.72 -0.33 -2.68
C LEU A 396 9.25 0.04 -1.30
N GLY A 397 10.48 -0.37 -0.97
CA GLY A 397 11.18 -0.07 0.28
C GLY A 397 11.86 1.31 0.33
N ASP A 398 11.93 2.07 -0.78
CA ASP A 398 12.73 3.29 -0.87
C ASP A 398 12.31 4.36 0.15
N ASP A 399 11.00 4.51 0.40
CA ASP A 399 10.48 5.43 1.43
C ASP A 399 10.93 5.02 2.84
N CYS A 400 10.85 3.73 3.17
CA CYS A 400 11.30 3.19 4.45
C CYS A 400 12.83 3.35 4.62
N LEU A 401 13.61 3.07 3.58
CA LEU A 401 15.07 3.24 3.61
C LEU A 401 15.45 4.71 3.81
N SER A 402 14.76 5.63 3.14
CA SER A 402 14.99 7.06 3.27
C SER A 402 14.67 7.60 4.67
N LYS A 403 13.53 7.19 5.24
CA LYS A 403 13.04 7.71 6.53
C LYS A 403 13.65 7.01 7.75
N CYS A 404 13.86 5.70 7.66
CA CYS A 404 14.25 4.89 8.82
C CYS A 404 15.71 4.44 8.80
N GLY A 405 16.37 4.41 7.64
CA GLY A 405 17.71 3.84 7.50
C GLY A 405 18.74 4.49 8.44
N GLU A 406 18.86 5.82 8.37
CA GLU A 406 19.79 6.57 9.22
C GLU A 406 19.44 6.46 10.71
N LEU A 407 18.14 6.47 11.05
CA LEU A 407 17.67 6.36 12.43
C LEU A 407 18.03 5.00 13.06
N VAL A 408 17.88 3.92 12.30
CA VAL A 408 18.26 2.57 12.74
C VAL A 408 19.74 2.51 13.07
N GLU A 409 20.60 3.08 12.20
CA GLU A 409 22.05 3.10 12.42
C GLU A 409 22.44 3.95 13.64
N ARG A 410 21.85 5.13 13.77
CA ARG A 410 22.11 6.03 14.91
C ARG A 410 21.71 5.40 16.24
N ILE A 411 20.51 4.82 16.32
CA ILE A 411 20.04 4.14 17.53
C ILE A 411 20.94 2.90 17.83
N ALA A 412 21.36 2.18 16.78
CA ALA A 412 22.25 1.03 16.94
C ALA A 412 23.63 1.39 17.46
N SER A 413 24.21 2.53 17.04
CA SER A 413 25.50 3.00 17.52
C SER A 413 25.45 3.40 19.00
N LEU A 414 24.40 4.13 19.40
CA LEU A 414 24.17 4.49 20.81
C LEU A 414 24.06 3.26 21.74
N TYR A 415 23.64 2.12 21.19
CA TYR A 415 23.53 0.86 21.91
C TYR A 415 24.87 0.13 22.10
N LYS A 416 25.80 0.29 21.14
CA LYS A 416 27.13 -0.34 21.19
C LYS A 416 28.05 0.36 22.17
N ASP A 417 27.90 1.66 22.32
CA ASP A 417 28.73 2.50 23.17
C ASP A 417 28.35 2.47 24.66
N GLY A 418 27.58 1.49 25.11
CA GLY A 418 27.03 1.15 26.42
C GLY A 418 27.45 2.00 27.63
N PRO A 419 26.83 1.92 28.83
CA PRO A 419 27.07 2.77 30.00
C PRO A 419 28.42 2.49 30.69
N GLY A 420 29.50 2.37 29.91
CA GLY A 420 30.87 2.12 30.36
C GLY A 420 31.79 3.33 30.41
N LEU A 421 31.35 4.49 29.97
CA LEU A 421 32.07 5.74 30.15
C LEU A 421 31.73 6.31 31.52
N SER A 422 32.58 6.03 32.51
CA SER A 422 32.68 6.84 33.73
C SER A 422 32.93 8.27 33.28
N LEU A 423 31.91 9.12 33.39
CA LEU A 423 32.01 10.57 33.21
C LEU A 423 33.01 11.08 34.26
N ASN A 424 34.24 11.32 33.83
CA ASN A 424 35.12 12.23 34.57
C ASN A 424 34.51 13.62 34.53
N GLU A 425 34.33 14.24 35.68
CA GLU A 425 33.62 15.48 35.95
C GLU A 425 34.18 16.77 35.27
N GLU A 426 35.01 16.68 34.23
CA GLU A 426 35.62 17.83 33.56
C GLU A 426 34.97 18.26 32.23
N PHE A 427 33.89 17.59 31.79
CA PHE A 427 33.15 17.98 30.58
C PHE A 427 31.68 18.32 30.82
N SER A 428 31.40 19.02 31.94
CA SER A 428 30.01 19.26 32.39
C SER A 428 29.30 20.45 31.75
N ASP A 429 29.87 21.13 30.74
CA ASP A 429 29.28 22.40 30.26
C ASP A 429 28.92 22.43 28.75
N SER A 430 29.00 21.32 28.02
CA SER A 430 28.65 21.34 26.57
C SER A 430 27.87 20.15 26.02
N LEU A 431 27.48 19.17 26.85
CA LEU A 431 26.66 18.04 26.40
C LEU A 431 25.54 17.81 27.40
N GLN A 432 24.38 18.41 27.11
CA GLN A 432 23.13 18.03 27.76
C GLN A 432 22.84 16.55 27.57
N PRO A 433 22.29 15.82 28.57
CA PRO A 433 22.02 14.39 28.46
C PRO A 433 20.99 14.15 27.36
N PHE A 434 21.45 13.53 26.29
CA PHE A 434 20.70 12.83 25.26
C PHE A 434 19.23 13.27 25.04
N ASP A 435 19.02 14.45 24.50
CA ASP A 435 17.86 14.74 23.70
C ASP A 435 18.12 14.12 22.30
N ILE A 436 17.83 12.81 22.16
CA ILE A 436 17.32 12.39 20.86
C ILE A 436 16.05 13.20 20.73
N ASP A 437 16.11 14.20 19.84
CA ASP A 437 14.99 15.04 19.57
C ASP A 437 13.83 14.11 19.18
N THR A 438 12.97 13.80 20.15
CA THR A 438 11.80 12.96 19.91
C THR A 438 10.87 13.64 18.92
N SER A 439 11.07 14.95 18.67
CA SER A 439 10.39 15.68 17.60
C SER A 439 10.70 15.09 16.21
N ILE A 440 11.91 14.57 15.96
CA ILE A 440 12.21 13.89 14.70
C ILE A 440 11.37 12.62 14.54
N LEU A 441 11.13 11.90 15.63
CA LEU A 441 10.22 10.76 15.63
C LEU A 441 8.77 11.23 15.58
N ASP A 442 8.44 12.33 16.25
CA ASP A 442 7.11 12.92 16.18
C ASP A 442 6.84 13.45 14.76
N ASP A 443 7.78 14.09 14.08
CA ASP A 443 7.64 14.50 12.67
C ASP A 443 7.49 13.32 11.72
N LEU A 444 8.19 12.20 11.95
CA LEU A 444 7.98 10.94 11.23
C LEU A 444 6.61 10.31 11.54
N PHE A 445 6.00 10.63 12.69
CA PHE A 445 4.69 10.14 13.12
C PHE A 445 3.53 11.04 12.70
N TRP A 446 3.77 12.32 12.37
CA TRP A 446 2.74 13.22 11.84
C TRP A 446 2.19 12.77 10.47
N ASP A 447 2.93 11.98 9.72
CA ASP A 447 2.43 11.31 8.52
C ASP A 447 1.47 10.15 8.80
N MET A 448 1.13 9.89 10.08
CA MET A 448 0.18 8.85 10.47
C MET A 448 -1.09 9.48 11.05
N PRO A 449 -2.27 8.95 10.74
CA PRO A 449 -3.50 9.40 11.37
C PRO A 449 -3.43 9.12 12.88
N CYS A 450 -2.85 10.04 13.64
CA CYS A 450 -2.87 10.00 15.09
C CYS A 450 -4.27 10.42 15.55
N MET A 451 -4.95 9.54 16.26
CA MET A 451 -6.08 9.92 17.09
C MET A 451 -5.55 10.83 18.21
N GLY A 452 -5.95 12.07 18.19
CA GLY A 452 -5.80 12.95 19.33
C GLY A 452 -4.71 14.01 19.26
N ASN A 453 -4.87 14.97 18.35
CA ASN A 453 -4.56 16.35 18.69
C ASN A 453 -5.66 17.24 18.14
N THR A 454 -6.49 17.74 19.05
CA THR A 454 -7.35 18.90 18.84
C THR A 454 -6.53 19.99 18.18
N PHE A 455 -6.87 20.31 16.93
CA PHE A 455 -6.44 21.54 16.30
C PHE A 455 -6.86 22.70 17.22
N THR A 456 -5.93 23.26 17.95
CA THR A 456 -6.05 24.64 18.42
C THR A 456 -5.61 25.51 17.25
N LEU A 457 -6.59 26.20 16.64
CA LEU A 457 -6.39 27.31 15.71
C LEU A 457 -5.61 28.43 16.39
#